data_64552e17d798f4c312ae4677897417b3
#
_entry.id   64552e17d798f4c312ae4677897417b3
#
_cell.length_a   1.000
_cell.length_b   1.000
_cell.length_c   1.000
_cell.angle_alpha   90.00
_cell.angle_beta   90.00
_cell.angle_gamma   90.00
#
_symmetry.space_group_name_H-M   'P 1'
#
loop_
_entity.id
_entity.type
_entity.pdbx_description
1 polymer ?
#
loop_
_entity_poly.entity_id
_entity_poly.type
_entity_poly.pdbx_seq_one_letter_code
_entity_poly.pdbx_strand_id
1 'polypeptide(L)'
;MGNMDLAEKVLERHGDVFADIINVLVFRGERFLEPSDLTDGPSATHYKDEEGALRQQERDVVKHSFCGPFPAVWGIENQSRVDADMVFRVMGYDYASYRGQLDSRRRRGAENGRSCGRKGRKRPLRPVITLVLHFGTEQRWGGPFTAAGALELSGLPEKEGLAALISNPHINVVDVAFLPP
;
A
#
# COMPACT_ATOMS: atom_id res chain seq x y z
N MET A 1 -0.18 21.83 2.34
CA MET A 1 -1.23 20.93 2.82
C MET A 1 -2.50 21.76 2.93
N GLY A 2 -3.50 21.49 2.10
CA GLY A 2 -4.76 22.24 2.11
C GLY A 2 -5.72 21.67 3.14
N ASN A 3 -6.69 22.49 3.56
CA ASN A 3 -7.75 22.04 4.49
C ASN A 3 -8.56 20.86 3.95
N MET A 4 -8.64 20.67 2.63
CA MET A 4 -9.28 19.52 1.98
C MET A 4 -8.52 18.21 2.24
N ASP A 5 -7.21 18.18 2.04
CA ASP A 5 -6.38 16.98 2.29
C ASP A 5 -6.53 16.47 3.74
N LEU A 6 -6.70 17.41 4.70
CA LEU A 6 -6.88 17.03 6.09
C LEU A 6 -8.26 16.44 6.35
N ALA A 7 -9.30 16.98 5.71
CA ALA A 7 -10.68 16.50 5.85
C ALA A 7 -10.85 15.10 5.26
N GLU A 8 -10.26 14.84 4.09
CA GLU A 8 -10.26 13.54 3.44
C GLU A 8 -9.60 12.48 4.33
N LYS A 9 -8.41 12.75 4.85
CA LYS A 9 -7.70 11.85 5.76
C LYS A 9 -8.47 11.56 7.06
N VAL A 10 -9.18 12.56 7.58
CA VAL A 10 -10.01 12.39 8.78
C VAL A 10 -11.19 11.47 8.48
N LEU A 11 -11.88 11.66 7.36
CA LEU A 11 -13.00 10.82 6.94
C LEU A 11 -12.57 9.37 6.70
N GLU A 12 -11.47 9.16 6.00
CA GLU A 12 -10.94 7.83 5.66
C GLU A 12 -10.44 7.05 6.89
N ARG A 13 -10.15 7.72 8.01
CA ARG A 13 -9.83 7.04 9.28
C ARG A 13 -11.02 6.35 9.90
N HIS A 14 -12.26 6.80 9.59
CA HIS A 14 -13.45 6.10 10.05
C HIS A 14 -13.59 4.76 9.34
N GLY A 15 -13.81 3.70 10.12
CA GLY A 15 -13.81 2.33 9.59
C GLY A 15 -14.92 2.05 8.58
N ASP A 16 -16.07 2.69 8.75
CA ASP A 16 -17.22 2.60 7.84
C ASP A 16 -16.91 3.26 6.49
N VAL A 17 -16.39 4.49 6.50
CA VAL A 17 -15.98 5.20 5.28
C VAL A 17 -14.88 4.44 4.55
N PHE A 18 -13.88 3.97 5.28
CA PHE A 18 -12.79 3.18 4.70
C PHE A 18 -13.30 1.88 4.07
N ALA A 19 -14.16 1.15 4.77
CA ALA A 19 -14.75 -0.08 4.24
C ALA A 19 -15.56 0.18 2.98
N ASP A 20 -16.36 1.25 2.96
CA ASP A 20 -17.13 1.63 1.79
C ASP A 20 -16.24 1.99 0.59
N ILE A 21 -15.18 2.77 0.79
CA ILE A 21 -14.20 3.08 -0.26
C ILE A 21 -13.64 1.80 -0.87
N ILE A 22 -13.16 0.87 -0.04
CA ILE A 22 -12.59 -0.38 -0.54
C ILE A 22 -13.66 -1.25 -1.22
N ASN A 23 -14.86 -1.37 -0.64
CA ASN A 23 -15.94 -2.16 -1.23
C ASN A 23 -16.35 -1.61 -2.61
N VAL A 24 -16.44 -0.30 -2.75
CA VAL A 24 -16.80 0.33 -4.03
C VAL A 24 -15.67 0.18 -5.06
N LEU A 25 -14.45 0.55 -4.69
CA LEU A 25 -13.35 0.67 -5.65
C LEU A 25 -12.71 -0.67 -6.01
N VAL A 26 -12.64 -1.61 -5.06
CA VAL A 26 -11.97 -2.91 -5.26
C VAL A 26 -12.98 -4.01 -5.54
N PHE A 27 -14.10 -4.01 -4.80
CA PHE A 27 -15.11 -5.07 -4.86
C PHE A 27 -16.38 -4.67 -5.62
N ARG A 28 -16.35 -3.56 -6.38
CA ARG A 28 -17.44 -3.12 -7.27
C ARG A 28 -18.78 -2.92 -6.54
N GLY A 29 -18.73 -2.47 -5.30
CA GLY A 29 -19.89 -2.25 -4.45
C GLY A 29 -20.37 -3.48 -3.67
N GLU A 30 -19.74 -4.65 -3.86
CA GLU A 30 -20.03 -5.80 -3.01
C GLU A 30 -19.50 -5.56 -1.59
N ARG A 31 -20.31 -5.83 -0.58
CA ARG A 31 -19.92 -5.72 0.84
C ARG A 31 -18.99 -6.88 1.23
N PHE A 32 -17.72 -6.70 0.99
CA PHE A 32 -16.66 -7.67 1.27
C PHE A 32 -15.89 -7.35 2.56
N LEU A 33 -15.77 -6.08 2.90
CA LEU A 33 -15.20 -5.60 4.16
C LEU A 33 -16.29 -4.96 5.01
N GLU A 34 -16.36 -5.39 6.26
CA GLU A 34 -17.18 -4.75 7.27
C GLU A 34 -16.30 -3.84 8.15
N PRO A 35 -16.81 -2.72 8.66
CA PRO A 35 -16.05 -1.84 9.55
C PRO A 35 -15.46 -2.56 10.77
N SER A 36 -16.19 -3.55 11.29
CA SER A 36 -15.77 -4.39 12.42
C SER A 36 -14.56 -5.28 12.14
N ASP A 37 -14.27 -5.55 10.86
CA ASP A 37 -13.11 -6.34 10.44
C ASP A 37 -11.82 -5.54 10.45
N LEU A 38 -11.93 -4.20 10.51
CA LEU A 38 -10.83 -3.27 10.36
C LEU A 38 -10.24 -2.83 11.70
N THR A 39 -8.93 -2.77 11.74
CA THR A 39 -8.17 -2.15 12.83
C THR A 39 -7.12 -1.22 12.25
N ASP A 40 -6.81 -0.14 12.97
CA ASP A 40 -5.78 0.80 12.55
C ASP A 40 -4.40 0.13 12.46
N GLY A 41 -3.70 0.43 11.40
CA GLY A 41 -2.32 0.03 11.18
C GLY A 41 -1.35 1.22 11.35
N PRO A 42 -0.05 0.96 11.51
CA PRO A 42 0.95 2.01 11.52
C PRO A 42 1.07 2.64 10.14
N SER A 43 0.83 3.96 10.05
CA SER A 43 0.98 4.73 8.81
C SER A 43 2.44 5.13 8.57
N ALA A 44 3.19 5.41 9.63
CA ALA A 44 4.58 5.85 9.54
C ALA A 44 5.55 4.68 9.39
N THR A 45 6.47 4.82 8.46
CA THR A 45 7.60 3.93 8.27
C THR A 45 8.91 4.71 8.37
N HIS A 46 9.94 4.06 8.90
CA HIS A 46 11.25 4.67 9.05
C HIS A 46 12.28 3.86 8.26
N TYR A 47 13.13 4.54 7.53
CA TYR A 47 14.26 3.93 6.83
C TYR A 47 15.50 4.81 6.98
N LYS A 48 16.65 4.23 6.75
CA LYS A 48 17.91 4.99 6.66
C LYS A 48 18.22 5.21 5.19
N ASP A 49 18.54 6.43 4.83
CA ASP A 49 19.06 6.76 3.51
C ASP A 49 20.52 6.29 3.35
N GLU A 50 21.10 6.52 2.18
CA GLU A 50 22.48 6.11 1.88
C GLU A 50 23.51 6.80 2.79
N GLU A 51 23.19 7.96 3.31
CA GLU A 51 24.02 8.72 4.25
C GLU A 51 23.83 8.25 5.70
N GLY A 52 22.92 7.30 5.93
CA GLY A 52 22.60 6.74 7.24
C GLY A 52 21.64 7.61 8.07
N ALA A 53 21.11 8.70 7.52
CA ALA A 53 20.13 9.53 8.18
C ALA A 53 18.78 8.82 8.26
N LEU A 54 18.13 8.93 9.42
CA LEU A 54 16.79 8.36 9.62
C LEU A 54 15.76 9.23 8.89
N ARG A 55 15.07 8.63 7.94
CA ARG A 55 13.95 9.23 7.20
C ARG A 55 12.66 8.59 7.63
N GLN A 56 11.62 9.40 7.61
CA GLN A 56 10.25 8.95 7.82
C GLN A 56 9.47 9.10 6.53
N GLN A 57 8.73 8.06 6.19
CA GLN A 57 7.74 8.06 5.12
C GLN A 57 6.40 7.67 5.72
N GLU A 58 5.36 8.42 5.43
CA GLU A 58 4.05 8.23 6.04
C GLU A 58 3.00 8.07 4.95
N ARG A 59 2.17 7.03 5.09
CA ARG A 59 0.98 6.77 4.29
C ARG A 59 -0.22 7.43 4.97
N ASP A 60 -1.15 7.95 4.19
CA ASP A 60 -2.26 8.72 4.75
C ASP A 60 -3.14 7.88 5.69
N VAL A 61 -3.58 6.71 5.24
CA VAL A 61 -4.36 5.80 6.07
C VAL A 61 -3.92 4.36 5.86
N VAL A 62 -3.83 3.60 6.95
CA VAL A 62 -3.56 2.16 6.93
C VAL A 62 -4.56 1.44 7.83
N LYS A 63 -5.21 0.42 7.29
CA LYS A 63 -6.08 -0.48 8.02
C LYS A 63 -5.65 -1.93 7.83
N HIS A 64 -5.86 -2.73 8.85
CA HIS A 64 -5.64 -4.18 8.80
C HIS A 64 -6.97 -4.89 8.88
N SER A 65 -7.26 -5.80 7.96
CA SER A 65 -8.29 -6.82 8.15
C SER A 65 -7.62 -8.11 8.61
N PHE A 66 -7.99 -8.59 9.81
CA PHE A 66 -7.45 -9.82 10.38
C PHE A 66 -8.39 -10.99 10.21
N CYS A 67 -9.68 -10.70 10.20
CA CYS A 67 -10.79 -11.62 10.03
C CYS A 67 -11.52 -11.27 8.73
N GLY A 68 -12.54 -12.04 8.42
CA GLY A 68 -13.30 -11.85 7.19
C GLY A 68 -12.75 -12.68 6.02
N PRO A 69 -13.34 -12.55 4.84
CA PRO A 69 -13.05 -13.38 3.68
C PRO A 69 -11.69 -13.12 3.06
N PHE A 70 -11.11 -11.93 3.30
CA PHE A 70 -9.82 -11.54 2.70
C PHE A 70 -8.94 -10.78 3.70
N PRO A 71 -8.13 -11.48 4.53
CA PRO A 71 -7.19 -10.83 5.43
C PRO A 71 -6.07 -10.11 4.65
N ALA A 72 -5.98 -8.78 4.81
CA ALA A 72 -5.00 -7.95 4.11
C ALA A 72 -4.52 -6.77 4.97
N VAL A 73 -3.51 -6.09 4.49
CA VAL A 73 -3.13 -4.74 4.90
C VAL A 73 -3.57 -3.81 3.78
N TRP A 74 -4.42 -2.88 4.11
CA TRP A 74 -4.99 -1.91 3.19
C TRP A 74 -4.36 -0.54 3.44
N GLY A 75 -3.95 0.15 2.38
CA GLY A 75 -3.42 1.50 2.45
C GLY A 75 -4.15 2.43 1.49
N ILE A 76 -4.35 3.67 1.90
CA ILE A 76 -4.79 4.76 1.04
C ILE A 76 -3.72 5.85 1.06
N GLU A 77 -3.46 6.40 -0.10
CA GLU A 77 -2.59 7.55 -0.33
C GLU A 77 -3.33 8.55 -1.20
N ASN A 78 -3.57 9.75 -0.68
CA ASN A 78 -4.33 10.80 -1.36
C ASN A 78 -3.40 11.72 -2.14
N GLN A 79 -3.74 11.99 -3.40
CA GLN A 79 -2.97 12.84 -4.28
C GLN A 79 -3.88 13.85 -4.99
N SER A 80 -3.58 15.13 -4.84
CA SER A 80 -4.25 16.20 -5.60
C SER A 80 -3.54 16.51 -6.92
N ARG A 81 -2.31 16.04 -7.08
CA ARG A 81 -1.48 16.21 -8.27
C ARG A 81 -0.73 14.92 -8.59
N VAL A 82 -0.34 14.77 -9.85
CA VAL A 82 0.51 13.66 -10.28
C VAL A 82 1.88 13.76 -9.60
N ASP A 83 2.30 12.67 -8.98
CA ASP A 83 3.62 12.50 -8.39
C ASP A 83 4.37 11.44 -9.21
N ALA A 84 5.44 11.83 -9.89
CA ALA A 84 6.24 10.94 -10.72
C ALA A 84 6.94 9.83 -9.91
N ASP A 85 7.18 10.07 -8.62
CA ASP A 85 7.86 9.14 -7.73
C ASP A 85 6.88 8.25 -6.94
N MET A 86 5.57 8.36 -7.20
CA MET A 86 4.54 7.66 -6.46
C MET A 86 4.74 6.15 -6.43
N VAL A 87 5.21 5.55 -7.53
CA VAL A 87 5.50 4.11 -7.60
C VAL A 87 6.52 3.72 -6.53
N PHE A 88 7.59 4.48 -6.39
CA PHE A 88 8.65 4.19 -5.40
C PHE A 88 8.18 4.46 -3.97
N ARG A 89 7.33 5.46 -3.77
CA ARG A 89 6.71 5.72 -2.47
C ARG A 89 5.84 4.55 -2.04
N VAL A 90 4.97 4.05 -2.92
CA VAL A 90 4.11 2.89 -2.64
C VAL A 90 4.94 1.63 -2.41
N MET A 91 5.99 1.39 -3.21
CA MET A 91 6.93 0.29 -2.96
C MET A 91 7.52 0.35 -1.54
N GLY A 92 7.95 1.53 -1.11
CA GLY A 92 8.50 1.74 0.23
C GLY A 92 7.49 1.39 1.33
N TYR A 93 6.25 1.85 1.20
CA TYR A 93 5.16 1.55 2.13
C TYR A 93 4.83 0.05 2.20
N ASP A 94 4.70 -0.58 1.05
CA ASP A 94 4.34 -1.99 0.95
C ASP A 94 5.46 -2.87 1.51
N TYR A 95 6.72 -2.56 1.16
CA TYR A 95 7.89 -3.23 1.73
C TYR A 95 7.93 -3.11 3.25
N ALA A 96 7.71 -1.92 3.81
CA ALA A 96 7.70 -1.71 5.25
C ALA A 96 6.59 -2.52 5.95
N SER A 97 5.41 -2.61 5.32
CA SER A 97 4.29 -3.42 5.81
C SER A 97 4.64 -4.92 5.80
N TYR A 98 5.30 -5.44 4.76
CA TYR A 98 5.80 -6.81 4.72
C TYR A 98 6.90 -7.05 5.75
N ARG A 99 7.84 -6.10 5.93
CA ARG A 99 8.87 -6.18 6.96
C ARG A 99 8.27 -6.30 8.35
N GLY A 100 7.29 -5.47 8.69
CA GLY A 100 6.58 -5.53 9.96
C GLY A 100 5.92 -6.89 10.22
N GLN A 101 5.31 -7.48 9.20
CA GLN A 101 4.74 -8.82 9.28
C GLN A 101 5.83 -9.90 9.50
N LEU A 102 6.97 -9.80 8.80
CA LEU A 102 8.11 -10.71 8.97
C LEU A 102 8.68 -10.64 10.39
N ASP A 103 8.86 -9.44 10.93
CA ASP A 103 9.40 -9.23 12.27
C ASP A 103 8.44 -9.72 13.35
N SER A 104 7.14 -9.51 13.17
CA SER A 104 6.11 -10.07 14.05
C SER A 104 6.10 -11.61 14.02
N ARG A 105 6.28 -12.20 12.84
CA ARG A 105 6.37 -13.65 12.69
C ARG A 105 7.62 -14.22 13.36
N ARG A 106 8.76 -13.52 13.28
CA ARG A 106 10.02 -13.92 13.95
C ARG A 106 9.89 -13.87 15.47
N ARG A 107 9.30 -12.78 16.03
CA ARG A 107 9.08 -12.62 17.46
C ARG A 107 8.20 -13.74 18.02
N ARG A 108 7.05 -14.01 17.40
CA ARG A 108 6.16 -15.10 17.80
C ARG A 108 6.81 -16.47 17.69
N GLY A 109 7.69 -16.69 16.70
CA GLY A 109 8.47 -17.93 16.56
C GLY A 109 9.47 -18.12 17.70
N ALA A 110 10.09 -17.05 18.18
CA ALA A 110 11.01 -17.09 19.33
C ALA A 110 10.29 -17.33 20.67
N GLU A 111 9.11 -16.71 20.87
CA GLU A 111 8.26 -16.90 22.04
C GLU A 111 7.71 -18.33 22.14
N ASN A 112 7.30 -18.91 21.00
CA ASN A 112 6.76 -20.28 20.93
C ASN A 112 7.85 -21.37 20.86
N GLY A 113 9.11 -21.00 20.73
CA GLY A 113 10.25 -21.93 20.61
C GLY A 113 10.55 -22.78 21.86
N ARG A 114 9.79 -22.58 22.95
CA ARG A 114 9.82 -23.45 24.15
C ARG A 114 8.76 -24.55 24.15
N SER A 115 7.89 -24.61 23.16
CA SER A 115 6.87 -25.66 23.05
C SER A 115 7.25 -26.69 22.03
N CYS A 116 7.51 -27.87 22.56
CA CYS A 116 7.87 -29.14 21.93
C CYS A 116 7.12 -29.45 20.61
N GLY A 117 7.87 -29.71 19.54
CA GLY A 117 7.62 -30.92 18.74
C GLY A 117 6.73 -30.84 17.51
N ARG A 118 6.25 -29.70 17.05
CA ARG A 118 5.71 -29.59 15.67
C ARG A 118 6.39 -28.43 14.96
N LYS A 119 7.16 -28.70 13.89
CA LYS A 119 7.62 -27.72 12.90
C LYS A 119 6.37 -27.04 12.31
N GLY A 120 5.84 -26.04 13.02
CA GLY A 120 4.68 -25.30 12.61
C GLY A 120 4.93 -24.66 11.24
N ARG A 121 4.08 -24.97 10.27
CA ARG A 121 4.09 -24.35 8.95
C ARG A 121 4.05 -22.83 9.14
N LYS A 122 5.06 -22.13 8.65
CA LYS A 122 5.10 -20.65 8.74
C LYS A 122 3.83 -20.10 8.11
N ARG A 123 3.05 -19.32 8.89
CA ARG A 123 1.86 -18.67 8.33
C ARG A 123 2.28 -17.77 7.16
N PRO A 124 1.57 -17.80 6.03
CA PRO A 124 1.86 -16.89 4.92
C PRO A 124 1.69 -15.44 5.38
N LEU A 125 2.36 -14.52 4.71
CA LEU A 125 2.13 -13.10 4.91
C LEU A 125 0.78 -12.73 4.29
N ARG A 126 0.15 -11.70 4.85
CA ARG A 126 -1.05 -11.11 4.26
C ARG A 126 -0.64 -10.19 3.11
N PRO A 127 -1.41 -10.15 2.03
CA PRO A 127 -1.19 -9.19 0.96
C PRO A 127 -1.26 -7.77 1.51
N VAL A 128 -0.47 -6.89 0.91
CA VAL A 128 -0.53 -5.45 1.12
C VAL A 128 -1.09 -4.84 -0.14
N ILE A 129 -2.13 -4.04 -0.01
CA ILE A 129 -2.83 -3.40 -1.12
C ILE A 129 -2.90 -1.91 -0.82
N THR A 130 -2.25 -1.11 -1.64
CA THR A 130 -2.28 0.34 -1.55
C THR A 130 -3.03 0.92 -2.74
N LEU A 131 -4.04 1.75 -2.45
CA LEU A 131 -4.75 2.56 -3.43
C LEU A 131 -4.19 3.98 -3.39
N VAL A 132 -3.95 4.55 -4.56
CA VAL A 132 -3.65 5.97 -4.73
C VAL A 132 -4.92 6.64 -5.23
N LEU A 133 -5.54 7.46 -4.39
CA LEU A 133 -6.75 8.21 -4.74
C LEU A 133 -6.33 9.56 -5.31
N HIS A 134 -6.54 9.75 -6.60
CA HIS A 134 -6.23 10.99 -7.29
C HIS A 134 -7.48 11.88 -7.36
N PHE A 135 -7.42 13.01 -6.64
CA PHE A 135 -8.52 13.98 -6.53
C PHE A 135 -8.39 15.14 -7.53
N GLY A 136 -7.34 15.15 -8.36
CA GLY A 136 -7.18 16.19 -9.39
C GLY A 136 -8.37 16.22 -10.34
N THR A 137 -8.93 17.41 -10.56
CA THR A 137 -10.12 17.61 -11.40
C THR A 137 -9.80 18.05 -12.82
N GLU A 138 -8.58 18.53 -13.07
CA GLU A 138 -8.18 19.07 -14.38
C GLU A 138 -7.87 17.96 -15.39
N GLN A 139 -7.26 16.88 -14.92
CA GLN A 139 -6.86 15.76 -15.77
C GLN A 139 -6.79 14.45 -14.97
N ARG A 140 -6.91 13.33 -15.68
CA ARG A 140 -6.66 12.01 -15.10
C ARG A 140 -5.17 11.85 -14.76
N TRP A 141 -4.86 10.85 -13.96
CA TRP A 141 -3.49 10.48 -13.65
C TRP A 141 -2.69 10.18 -14.93
N GLY A 142 -1.74 11.05 -15.24
CA GLY A 142 -0.85 10.92 -16.39
C GLY A 142 0.58 10.52 -16.02
N GLY A 143 0.83 10.20 -14.75
CA GLY A 143 2.15 9.79 -14.25
C GLY A 143 2.44 8.31 -14.47
N PRO A 144 3.61 7.84 -14.06
CA PRO A 144 3.97 6.43 -14.13
C PRO A 144 3.02 5.57 -13.30
N PHE A 145 2.57 4.45 -13.87
CA PHE A 145 1.79 3.42 -13.15
C PHE A 145 2.67 2.25 -12.70
N THR A 146 3.88 2.15 -13.26
CA THR A 146 4.83 1.07 -12.97
C THR A 146 6.22 1.63 -12.72
N ALA A 147 7.06 0.89 -12.01
CA ALA A 147 8.45 1.28 -11.80
C ALA A 147 9.20 1.47 -13.11
N ALA A 148 9.00 0.58 -14.09
CA ALA A 148 9.64 0.72 -15.41
C ALA A 148 9.26 2.02 -16.12
N GLY A 149 8.01 2.51 -15.93
CA GLY A 149 7.57 3.79 -16.51
C GLY A 149 8.22 5.01 -15.86
N ALA A 150 8.82 4.86 -14.68
CA ALA A 150 9.52 5.92 -13.94
C ALA A 150 11.05 5.80 -14.02
N LEU A 151 11.58 4.76 -14.67
CA LEU A 151 13.01 4.51 -14.81
C LEU A 151 13.53 5.02 -16.15
N GLU A 152 14.78 5.49 -16.15
CA GLU A 152 15.52 5.75 -17.39
C GLU A 152 16.03 4.42 -17.97
N LEU A 153 15.38 3.97 -19.04
CA LEU A 153 15.67 2.69 -19.68
C LEU A 153 16.24 2.83 -21.11
N SER A 154 16.39 4.07 -21.61
CA SER A 154 16.79 4.32 -23.00
C SER A 154 18.21 3.81 -23.35
N GLY A 155 19.06 3.63 -22.34
CA GLY A 155 20.42 3.10 -22.50
C GLY A 155 20.56 1.58 -22.33
N LEU A 156 19.45 0.86 -22.08
CA LEU A 156 19.51 -0.59 -21.94
C LEU A 156 19.77 -1.26 -23.29
N PRO A 157 20.75 -2.19 -23.36
CA PRO A 157 20.94 -2.97 -24.56
C PRO A 157 19.68 -3.79 -24.88
N GLU A 158 19.30 -3.83 -26.16
CA GLU A 158 18.23 -4.69 -26.67
C GLU A 158 18.62 -6.17 -26.59
N LYS A 159 18.73 -6.68 -25.36
CA LYS A 159 18.94 -8.10 -25.10
C LYS A 159 17.63 -8.72 -24.65
N GLU A 160 17.26 -9.78 -25.32
CA GLU A 160 16.08 -10.58 -24.97
C GLU A 160 16.11 -10.96 -23.48
N GLY A 161 15.05 -10.65 -22.75
CA GLY A 161 14.91 -10.98 -21.34
C GLY A 161 15.49 -9.98 -20.34
N LEU A 162 16.30 -8.98 -20.72
CA LEU A 162 16.89 -8.04 -19.77
C LEU A 162 15.83 -7.21 -19.04
N ALA A 163 14.82 -6.74 -19.75
CA ALA A 163 13.70 -5.99 -19.16
C ALA A 163 12.92 -6.82 -18.11
N ALA A 164 12.87 -8.14 -18.27
CA ALA A 164 12.20 -9.02 -17.32
C ALA A 164 12.98 -9.19 -16.00
N LEU A 165 14.26 -8.82 -15.96
CA LEU A 165 15.06 -8.83 -14.73
C LEU A 165 14.84 -7.60 -13.85
N ILE A 166 14.21 -6.55 -14.40
CA ILE A 166 13.92 -5.31 -13.68
C ILE A 166 12.67 -5.55 -12.83
N SER A 167 12.79 -5.28 -11.52
CA SER A 167 11.61 -5.29 -10.66
C SER A 167 10.64 -4.19 -11.09
N ASN A 168 9.45 -4.58 -11.51
CA ASN A 168 8.47 -3.67 -12.10
C ASN A 168 7.11 -3.73 -11.38
N PRO A 169 7.04 -3.35 -10.08
CA PRO A 169 5.77 -3.21 -9.39
C PRO A 169 4.92 -2.10 -10.02
N HIS A 170 3.61 -2.24 -9.87
CA HIS A 170 2.62 -1.25 -10.30
C HIS A 170 1.90 -0.64 -9.10
N ILE A 171 1.27 0.50 -9.31
CA ILE A 171 0.40 1.16 -8.34
C ILE A 171 -1.06 1.11 -8.80
N ASN A 172 -1.98 1.07 -7.83
CA ASN A 172 -3.41 1.08 -8.09
C ASN A 172 -3.92 2.52 -7.95
N VAL A 173 -4.04 3.21 -9.06
CA VAL A 173 -4.53 4.59 -9.09
C VAL A 173 -6.02 4.60 -9.41
N VAL A 174 -6.76 5.41 -8.65
CA VAL A 174 -8.18 5.70 -8.89
C VAL A 174 -8.33 7.21 -9.08
N ASP A 175 -8.74 7.61 -10.27
CA ASP A 175 -9.09 9.00 -10.58
C ASP A 175 -10.49 9.32 -10.03
N VAL A 176 -10.56 9.78 -8.78
CA VAL A 176 -11.82 9.94 -8.04
C VAL A 176 -12.78 10.92 -8.74
N ALA A 177 -12.26 12.04 -9.25
CA ALA A 177 -13.06 13.04 -9.96
C ALA A 177 -13.63 12.53 -11.31
N PHE A 178 -13.18 11.39 -11.80
CA PHE A 178 -13.57 10.83 -13.09
C PHE A 178 -14.25 9.47 -12.98
N LEU A 179 -14.71 9.10 -11.78
CA LEU A 179 -15.53 7.92 -11.59
C LEU A 179 -16.88 8.11 -12.29
N PRO A 180 -17.46 7.04 -12.86
CA PRO A 180 -18.80 7.10 -13.39
C PRO A 180 -19.80 7.41 -12.26
N PRO A 181 -20.91 8.10 -12.60
CA PRO A 181 -21.99 8.41 -11.66
C PRO A 181 -22.72 7.15 -11.19
#